data_4c4a73dc5186f9ea86540d05fa6b91ae
#
_entry.id   4c4a73dc5186f9ea86540d05fa6b91ae
#
_cell.length_a   1.000
_cell.length_b   1.000
_cell.length_c   1.000
_cell.angle_alpha   90.00
_cell.angle_beta   90.00
_cell.angle_gamma   90.00
#
_symmetry.space_group_name_H-M   'P 1'
#
loop_
_entity.id
_entity.type
_entity.pdbx_description
1 polymer ?
#
loop_
_entity_poly.entity_id
_entity_poly.type
_entity_poly.pdbx_seq_one_letter_code
_entity_poly.pdbx_strand_id
1 'polypeptide(L)'
;INTFSSWRMLEIFLKTVKTNPDIACKEVWVNTSEAEVNPAFSPLYELTKRTLGDLVSLRRLDSPCVIRKLILGPFKSNLNPVGIMSADWVAKQIIKLAKADVRTIIVTINPVTFVAMPIKEFFLSIYFKLFTTK
;
A
#
# COMPACT_ATOMS: atom_id res chain seq x y z
N ILE A 1 -3.35 -2.82 14.79
CA ILE A 1 -2.98 -1.44 14.49
C ILE A 1 -4.07 -0.81 13.65
N ASN A 2 -4.30 0.39 13.94
CA ASN A 2 -5.52 1.08 13.57
C ASN A 2 -5.45 1.68 12.16
N THR A 3 -6.36 1.27 11.29
CA THR A 3 -6.55 1.82 9.94
C THR A 3 -6.70 3.35 9.97
N PHE A 4 -7.46 3.87 10.90
CA PHE A 4 -7.72 5.31 11.02
C PHE A 4 -6.49 6.09 11.45
N SER A 5 -5.63 5.53 12.29
CA SER A 5 -4.35 6.15 12.64
C SER A 5 -3.44 6.28 11.42
N SER A 6 -3.32 5.23 10.64
CA SER A 6 -2.53 5.23 9.40
C SER A 6 -3.10 6.23 8.37
N TRP A 7 -4.41 6.27 8.22
CA TRP A 7 -5.09 7.22 7.36
C TRP A 7 -4.85 8.67 7.81
N ARG A 8 -4.98 8.93 9.10
CA ARG A 8 -4.74 10.25 9.67
C ARG A 8 -3.29 10.71 9.48
N MET A 9 -2.33 9.82 9.67
CA MET A 9 -0.92 10.11 9.41
C MET A 9 -0.68 10.46 7.95
N LEU A 10 -1.27 9.72 7.02
CA LEU A 10 -1.21 10.01 5.59
C LEU A 10 -1.74 11.41 5.29
N GLU A 11 -2.93 11.75 5.78
CA GLU A 11 -3.54 13.06 5.55
C GLU A 11 -2.70 14.20 6.15
N ILE A 12 -2.12 14.00 7.34
CA ILE A 12 -1.21 14.99 7.94
C ILE A 12 0.01 15.20 7.05
N PHE A 13 0.62 14.13 6.57
CA PHE A 13 1.77 14.23 5.66
C PHE A 13 1.42 14.98 4.38
N LEU A 14 0.29 14.65 3.75
CA LEU A 14 -0.11 15.27 2.48
C LEU A 14 -0.33 16.78 2.61
N LYS A 15 -0.73 17.26 3.79
CA LYS A 15 -0.84 18.70 4.06
C LYS A 15 0.50 19.42 4.06
N THR A 16 1.62 18.72 4.18
CA THR A 16 2.96 19.31 4.11
C THR A 16 3.44 19.52 2.68
N VAL A 17 2.76 18.95 1.69
CA VAL A 17 3.12 19.05 0.26
C VAL A 17 2.42 20.27 -0.33
N LYS A 18 3.12 21.40 -0.42
CA LYS A 18 2.54 22.71 -0.79
C LYS A 18 3.16 23.34 -2.02
N THR A 19 4.40 22.98 -2.36
CA THR A 19 5.18 23.64 -3.42
C THR A 19 5.62 22.63 -4.48
N ASN A 20 6.05 23.13 -5.66
CA ASN A 20 6.62 22.27 -6.69
C ASN A 20 7.86 21.48 -6.23
N PRO A 21 8.80 22.09 -5.46
CA PRO A 21 9.89 21.31 -4.85
C PRO A 21 9.40 20.22 -3.90
N ASP A 22 8.33 20.47 -3.13
CA ASP A 22 7.72 19.42 -2.28
C ASP A 22 7.23 18.24 -3.10
N ILE A 23 6.54 18.49 -4.21
CA ILE A 23 6.03 17.45 -5.11
C ILE A 23 7.18 16.63 -5.69
N ALA A 24 8.30 17.28 -6.05
CA ALA A 24 9.46 16.60 -6.62
C ALA A 24 10.25 15.76 -5.58
N CYS A 25 10.26 16.18 -4.31
CA CYS A 25 11.11 15.60 -3.26
C CYS A 25 10.37 14.69 -2.28
N LYS A 26 9.07 14.88 -2.13
CA LYS A 26 8.28 14.16 -1.13
C LYS A 26 7.44 13.06 -1.77
N GLU A 27 7.47 11.91 -1.14
CA GLU A 27 6.55 10.81 -1.43
C GLU A 27 6.23 10.07 -0.13
N VAL A 28 5.13 9.35 -0.10
CA VAL A 28 4.72 8.58 1.06
C VAL A 28 4.53 7.11 0.67
N TRP A 29 5.01 6.23 1.52
CA TRP A 29 4.88 4.79 1.37
C TRP A 29 3.93 4.26 2.43
N VAL A 30 2.85 3.65 1.99
CA VAL A 30 1.85 3.08 2.89
C VAL A 30 1.94 1.57 2.85
N ASN A 31 2.29 0.99 3.98
CA ASN A 31 2.38 -0.44 4.13
C ASN A 31 0.99 -1.02 4.40
N THR A 32 0.50 -1.82 3.46
CA THR A 32 -0.68 -2.66 3.64
C THR A 32 -0.25 -4.13 3.71
N SER A 33 -1.06 -5.04 3.23
CA SER A 33 -0.74 -6.47 3.30
C SER A 33 -1.41 -7.22 2.16
N GLU A 34 -0.88 -8.38 1.81
CA GLU A 34 -1.58 -9.32 0.92
C GLU A 34 -2.92 -9.79 1.49
N ALA A 35 -3.18 -9.54 2.78
CA ALA A 35 -4.48 -9.76 3.39
C ALA A 35 -5.61 -8.93 2.75
N GLU A 36 -5.30 -7.95 1.90
CA GLU A 36 -6.30 -7.25 1.09
C GLU A 36 -7.02 -8.19 0.11
N VAL A 37 -6.36 -9.23 -0.35
CA VAL A 37 -6.90 -10.14 -1.38
C VAL A 37 -6.83 -11.61 -1.00
N ASN A 38 -6.06 -11.97 0.03
CA ASN A 38 -5.87 -13.33 0.48
C ASN A 38 -6.31 -13.50 1.94
N PRO A 39 -6.84 -14.68 2.31
CA PRO A 39 -7.12 -14.98 3.71
C PRO A 39 -5.85 -14.97 4.56
N ALA A 40 -5.93 -14.35 5.72
CA ALA A 40 -4.84 -14.27 6.71
C ALA A 40 -5.22 -14.94 8.04
N PHE A 41 -6.30 -15.72 8.05
CA PHE A 41 -6.85 -16.40 9.22
C PHE A 41 -7.20 -15.49 10.40
N SER A 42 -7.40 -14.20 10.10
CA SER A 42 -7.86 -13.19 11.05
C SER A 42 -8.78 -12.20 10.34
N PRO A 43 -10.11 -12.40 10.40
CA PRO A 43 -11.05 -11.53 9.70
C PRO A 43 -10.93 -10.05 10.05
N LEU A 44 -10.70 -9.73 11.31
CA LEU A 44 -10.55 -8.33 11.72
C LEU A 44 -9.29 -7.70 11.10
N TYR A 45 -8.18 -8.42 11.07
CA TYR A 45 -6.95 -7.96 10.42
C TYR A 45 -7.16 -7.76 8.91
N GLU A 46 -7.79 -8.72 8.24
CA GLU A 46 -8.10 -8.64 6.81
C GLU A 46 -8.97 -7.42 6.50
N LEU A 47 -10.02 -7.19 7.28
CA LEU A 47 -10.92 -6.05 7.10
C LEU A 47 -10.19 -4.72 7.30
N THR A 48 -9.35 -4.61 8.30
CA THR A 48 -8.57 -3.38 8.54
C THR A 48 -7.59 -3.10 7.40
N LYS A 49 -6.93 -4.11 6.87
CA LYS A 49 -6.00 -3.96 5.75
C LYS A 49 -6.72 -3.67 4.43
N ARG A 50 -7.86 -4.28 4.17
CA ARG A 50 -8.71 -3.96 3.02
C ARG A 50 -9.19 -2.51 3.08
N THR A 51 -9.68 -2.07 4.22
CA THR A 51 -10.14 -0.69 4.40
C THR A 51 -9.01 0.30 4.17
N LEU A 52 -7.84 0.08 4.76
CA LEU A 52 -6.67 0.95 4.55
C LEU A 52 -6.26 0.94 3.08
N GLY A 53 -6.17 -0.22 2.46
CA GLY A 53 -5.81 -0.36 1.05
C GLY A 53 -6.76 0.38 0.13
N ASP A 54 -8.05 0.26 0.36
CA ASP A 54 -9.08 0.93 -0.46
C ASP A 54 -9.04 2.45 -0.28
N LEU A 55 -8.85 2.94 0.95
CA LEU A 55 -8.68 4.36 1.24
C LEU A 55 -7.43 4.94 0.54
N VAL A 56 -6.32 4.22 0.56
CA VAL A 56 -5.10 4.63 -0.13
C VAL A 56 -5.31 4.68 -1.64
N SER A 57 -5.96 3.69 -2.21
CA SER A 57 -6.27 3.65 -3.65
C SER A 57 -7.19 4.80 -4.06
N LEU A 58 -8.16 5.16 -3.23
CA LEU A 58 -9.02 6.32 -3.46
C LEU A 58 -8.22 7.62 -3.39
N ARG A 59 -7.38 7.79 -2.37
CA ARG A 59 -6.60 9.02 -2.16
C ARG A 59 -5.55 9.25 -3.24
N ARG A 60 -5.06 8.21 -3.89
CA ARG A 60 -4.11 8.31 -5.01
C ARG A 60 -4.65 9.13 -6.18
N LEU A 61 -5.96 9.17 -6.37
CA LEU A 61 -6.59 9.89 -7.51
C LEU A 61 -6.39 11.39 -7.43
N ASP A 62 -6.29 11.95 -6.23
CA ASP A 62 -6.19 13.41 -6.02
C ASP A 62 -5.02 13.78 -5.06
N SER A 63 -4.06 12.88 -4.90
CA SER A 63 -2.90 13.14 -4.04
C SER A 63 -2.00 14.22 -4.64
N PRO A 64 -1.50 15.16 -3.83
CA PRO A 64 -0.54 16.17 -4.29
C PRO A 64 0.87 15.60 -4.56
N CYS A 65 1.19 14.41 -4.08
CA CYS A 65 2.46 13.75 -4.32
C CYS A 65 2.29 12.26 -4.55
N VAL A 66 3.40 11.57 -4.84
CA VAL A 66 3.39 10.12 -5.06
C VAL A 66 3.05 9.38 -3.77
N ILE A 67 2.06 8.51 -3.84
CA ILE A 67 1.76 7.52 -2.80
C ILE A 67 2.11 6.14 -3.33
N ARG A 68 3.06 5.46 -2.68
CA ARG A 68 3.39 4.07 -2.99
C ARG A 68 2.70 3.15 -2.00
N LYS A 69 2.03 2.17 -2.51
CA LYS A 69 1.33 1.17 -1.72
C LYS A 69 2.17 -0.09 -1.68
N LEU A 70 2.51 -0.54 -0.48
CA LEU A 70 3.33 -1.73 -0.27
C LEU A 70 2.43 -2.90 0.12
N ILE A 71 2.37 -3.90 -0.74
CA ILE A 71 1.62 -5.13 -0.49
C ILE A 71 2.63 -6.20 -0.11
N LEU A 72 2.74 -6.46 1.18
CA LEU A 72 3.74 -7.38 1.70
C LEU A 72 3.11 -8.69 2.15
N GLY A 73 3.74 -9.79 1.79
CA GLY A 73 3.47 -11.09 2.36
C GLY A 73 4.14 -11.26 3.72
N PRO A 74 3.96 -12.41 4.39
CA PRO A 74 4.58 -12.66 5.68
C PRO A 74 6.10 -12.73 5.54
N PHE A 75 6.79 -11.88 6.28
CA PHE A 75 8.25 -11.86 6.35
C PHE A 75 8.72 -11.97 7.81
N LYS A 76 9.94 -12.45 7.99
CA LYS A 76 10.52 -12.64 9.31
C LYS A 76 10.83 -11.29 9.95
N SER A 77 10.30 -11.07 11.15
CA SER A 77 10.51 -9.87 11.95
C SER A 77 10.39 -10.20 13.44
N ASN A 78 10.64 -9.23 14.30
CA ASN A 78 10.43 -9.40 15.74
C ASN A 78 8.96 -9.70 16.10
N LEU A 79 8.02 -9.22 15.29
CA LEU A 79 6.59 -9.48 15.46
C LEU A 79 6.13 -10.79 14.82
N ASN A 80 6.89 -11.30 13.86
CA ASN A 80 6.60 -12.55 13.16
C ASN A 80 7.90 -13.33 12.91
N PRO A 81 8.41 -14.08 13.91
CA PRO A 81 9.67 -14.80 13.79
C PRO A 81 9.63 -16.01 12.84
N VAL A 82 8.44 -16.43 12.40
CA VAL A 82 8.24 -17.59 11.51
C VAL A 82 8.06 -17.18 10.04
N GLY A 83 8.27 -15.94 9.68
CA GLY A 83 8.16 -15.47 8.30
C GLY A 83 9.18 -16.16 7.37
N ILE A 84 8.77 -16.44 6.12
CA ILE A 84 9.59 -17.14 5.12
C ILE A 84 10.62 -16.19 4.50
N MET A 85 10.25 -14.94 4.26
CA MET A 85 11.13 -13.92 3.69
C MET A 85 11.89 -13.19 4.80
N SER A 86 13.17 -12.86 4.56
CA SER A 86 13.91 -12.00 5.49
C SER A 86 13.50 -10.52 5.31
N ALA A 87 13.53 -9.77 6.41
CA ALA A 87 13.23 -8.34 6.38
C ALA A 87 14.18 -7.56 5.46
N ASP A 88 15.47 -7.91 5.47
CA ASP A 88 16.47 -7.27 4.61
C ASP A 88 16.21 -7.50 3.13
N TRP A 89 15.84 -8.71 2.76
CA TRP A 89 15.51 -9.04 1.37
C TRP A 89 14.26 -8.27 0.93
N VAL A 90 13.22 -8.24 1.77
CA VAL A 90 11.98 -7.48 1.50
C VAL A 90 12.30 -6.01 1.30
N ALA A 91 13.09 -5.41 2.19
CA ALA A 91 13.49 -4.00 2.08
C ALA A 91 14.23 -3.71 0.78
N LYS A 92 15.17 -4.58 0.38
CA LYS A 92 15.90 -4.44 -0.89
C LYS A 92 14.97 -4.49 -2.10
N GLN A 93 13.99 -5.40 -2.10
CA GLN A 93 13.01 -5.49 -3.19
C GLN A 93 12.13 -4.25 -3.26
N ILE A 94 11.67 -3.76 -2.12
CA ILE A 94 10.87 -2.52 -2.06
C ILE A 94 11.63 -1.34 -2.64
N ILE A 95 12.87 -1.15 -2.22
CA ILE A 95 13.72 -0.04 -2.69
C ILE A 95 13.97 -0.15 -4.20
N LYS A 96 14.28 -1.36 -4.68
CA LYS A 96 14.50 -1.62 -6.11
C LYS A 96 13.27 -1.23 -6.95
N LEU A 97 12.09 -1.66 -6.52
CA LEU A 97 10.85 -1.39 -7.22
C LEU A 97 10.44 0.08 -7.11
N ALA A 98 10.68 0.73 -5.96
CA ALA A 98 10.44 2.16 -5.81
C ALA A 98 11.35 3.00 -6.73
N LYS A 99 12.62 2.61 -6.88
CA LYS A 99 13.54 3.25 -7.83
C LYS A 99 13.10 3.09 -9.29
N ALA A 100 12.40 2.01 -9.61
CA ALA A 100 11.78 1.79 -10.91
C ALA A 100 10.42 2.50 -11.07
N ASP A 101 10.04 3.34 -10.12
CA ASP A 101 8.77 4.09 -10.06
C ASP A 101 7.51 3.20 -10.03
N VAL A 102 7.61 2.02 -9.46
CA VAL A 102 6.44 1.16 -9.24
C VAL A 102 5.60 1.73 -8.10
N ARG A 103 4.32 1.99 -8.37
CA ARG A 103 3.40 2.63 -7.41
C ARG A 103 2.68 1.64 -6.49
N THR A 104 2.43 0.44 -6.96
CA THR A 104 1.91 -0.67 -6.15
C THR A 104 2.99 -1.74 -6.10
N ILE A 105 3.69 -1.80 -4.98
CA ILE A 105 4.84 -2.70 -4.79
C ILE A 105 4.36 -3.97 -4.10
N ILE A 106 4.49 -5.09 -4.78
CA ILE A 106 4.08 -6.40 -4.27
C ILE A 106 5.34 -7.22 -3.97
N VAL A 107 5.54 -7.58 -2.71
CA VAL A 107 6.65 -8.43 -2.27
C VAL A 107 6.08 -9.58 -1.45
N THR A 108 5.93 -10.73 -2.08
CA THR A 108 5.38 -11.94 -1.48
C THR A 108 5.85 -13.17 -2.24
N ILE A 109 5.75 -14.33 -1.61
CA ILE A 109 5.96 -15.63 -2.26
C ILE A 109 4.65 -16.22 -2.82
N ASN A 110 3.51 -15.59 -2.53
CA ASN A 110 2.20 -16.08 -2.97
C ASN A 110 1.89 -15.59 -4.39
N PRO A 111 1.87 -16.49 -5.40
CA PRO A 111 1.63 -16.08 -6.78
C PRO A 111 0.22 -15.53 -7.00
N VAL A 112 -0.76 -15.90 -6.18
CA VAL A 112 -2.13 -15.39 -6.28
C VAL A 112 -2.18 -13.88 -6.07
N THR A 113 -1.36 -13.33 -5.16
CA THR A 113 -1.30 -11.90 -4.89
C THR A 113 -0.84 -11.11 -6.12
N PHE A 114 0.11 -11.63 -6.90
CA PHE A 114 0.60 -10.99 -8.12
C PHE A 114 -0.45 -10.89 -9.23
N VAL A 115 -1.48 -11.72 -9.18
CA VAL A 115 -2.60 -11.69 -10.13
C VAL A 115 -3.78 -10.90 -9.53
N ALA A 116 -4.13 -11.18 -8.29
CA ALA A 116 -5.31 -10.60 -7.64
C ALA A 116 -5.18 -9.11 -7.37
N MET A 117 -4.01 -8.64 -6.94
CA MET A 117 -3.82 -7.20 -6.64
C MET A 117 -3.92 -6.29 -7.85
N PRO A 118 -3.23 -6.56 -8.98
CA PRO A 118 -3.41 -5.75 -10.18
C PRO A 118 -4.85 -5.71 -10.69
N ILE A 119 -5.56 -6.82 -10.64
CA ILE A 119 -6.98 -6.91 -11.06
C ILE A 119 -7.83 -6.05 -10.11
N LYS A 120 -7.67 -6.21 -8.81
CA LYS A 120 -8.38 -5.40 -7.81
C LYS A 120 -8.13 -3.90 -8.01
N GLU A 121 -6.88 -3.48 -8.13
CA GLU A 121 -6.51 -2.08 -8.31
C GLU A 121 -7.08 -1.49 -9.61
N PHE A 122 -7.08 -2.26 -10.68
CA PHE A 122 -7.64 -1.84 -11.95
C PHE A 122 -9.15 -1.54 -11.82
N PHE A 123 -9.93 -2.47 -11.27
CA PHE A 123 -11.38 -2.29 -11.12
C PHE A 123 -11.72 -1.19 -10.11
N LEU A 124 -11.00 -1.10 -8.98
CA LEU A 124 -11.19 -0.03 -8.02
C LEU A 124 -10.87 1.35 -8.62
N SER A 125 -9.81 1.45 -9.39
CA SER A 125 -9.44 2.71 -10.05
C SER A 125 -10.52 3.18 -11.00
N ILE A 126 -11.11 2.29 -11.79
CA ILE A 126 -12.22 2.63 -12.69
C ILE A 126 -13.43 3.06 -11.87
N TYR A 127 -13.82 2.27 -10.88
CA TYR A 127 -14.99 2.58 -10.03
C TYR A 127 -14.83 3.93 -9.33
N PHE A 128 -13.70 4.18 -8.71
CA PHE A 128 -13.44 5.42 -8.00
C PHE A 128 -13.40 6.63 -8.94
N LYS A 129 -12.81 6.49 -10.12
CA LYS A 129 -12.81 7.57 -11.12
C LYS A 129 -14.21 7.93 -11.60
N LEU A 130 -15.08 6.93 -11.78
CA LEU A 130 -16.45 7.16 -12.27
C LEU A 130 -17.34 7.81 -11.22
N PHE A 131 -17.16 7.46 -9.93
CA PHE A 131 -18.08 7.87 -8.87
C PHE A 131 -17.52 8.91 -7.90
N THR A 132 -16.29 9.35 -8.08
CA THR A 132 -15.67 10.41 -7.26
C THR A 132 -15.44 11.69 -8.06
N THR A 133 -16.21 11.96 -9.06
CA THR A 133 -16.15 13.23 -9.79
C THR A 133 -16.54 14.38 -8.85
N LYS A 134 -15.63 15.32 -8.75
CA LYS A 134 -15.87 16.57 -8.02
C LYS A 134 -16.71 17.55 -8.84
#